data_d92daad863ebf0076b1dec29c3d4c248
#
_entry.id   d92daad863ebf0076b1dec29c3d4c248
#
_cell.length_a   1.000
_cell.length_b   1.000
_cell.length_c   1.000
_cell.angle_alpha   90.00
_cell.angle_beta   90.00
_cell.angle_gamma   90.00
#
_symmetry.space_group_name_H-M   'P 1'
#
loop_
_entity.id
_entity.type
_entity.pdbx_description
1 polymer ?
#
loop_
_entity_poly.entity_id
_entity_poly.type
_entity_poly.pdbx_seq_one_letter_code
_entity_poly.pdbx_strand_id
1 'polypeptide(L)'
;MPESKPDPSVFPPTAPPPRLVASGLYLVATPIGNLRDMTLRALDVLAAADLVLAEDTRVTAKLLSAYGLKAKLERCDDHASARAAEGAIERLRAGEVVALVSDAGTPMVNDPGFVVARAVIAAGLPVHPIPGPSSLLAALCIAGLPADRVLFAGFLPAKSGARRAALEEVRTARQTLVFF
;
A
#
# COMPACT_ATOMS: atom_id res chain seq x y z
N MET A 1 19.15 1.05 -21.53
CA MET A 1 17.97 1.44 -22.33
C MET A 1 17.36 2.65 -21.65
N PRO A 2 17.14 3.79 -22.30
CA PRO A 2 16.45 4.93 -21.68
C PRO A 2 14.98 4.52 -21.48
N GLU A 3 14.50 4.59 -20.24
CA GLU A 3 13.08 4.43 -19.93
C GLU A 3 12.29 5.52 -20.66
N SER A 4 11.46 5.10 -21.62
CA SER A 4 10.52 6.02 -22.27
C SER A 4 9.52 6.51 -21.23
N LYS A 5 9.36 7.83 -21.12
CA LYS A 5 8.29 8.41 -20.31
C LYS A 5 6.94 7.81 -20.74
N PRO A 6 6.09 7.36 -19.82
CA PRO A 6 4.79 6.85 -20.18
C PRO A 6 4.00 7.93 -20.93
N ASP A 7 3.45 7.56 -22.08
CA ASP A 7 2.57 8.42 -22.87
C ASP A 7 1.26 8.64 -22.10
N PRO A 8 0.90 9.85 -21.69
CA PRO A 8 -0.33 10.12 -20.97
C PRO A 8 -1.60 9.80 -21.78
N SER A 9 -1.49 9.60 -23.10
CA SER A 9 -2.63 9.18 -23.94
C SER A 9 -2.97 7.68 -23.84
N VAL A 10 -2.15 6.89 -23.16
CA VAL A 10 -2.33 5.42 -23.01
C VAL A 10 -3.30 5.05 -21.90
N PHE A 11 -3.68 5.97 -21.02
CA PHE A 11 -4.72 5.74 -20.04
C PHE A 11 -6.07 6.04 -20.68
N PRO A 12 -7.10 5.17 -20.51
CA PRO A 12 -8.38 5.36 -21.16
C PRO A 12 -8.93 6.75 -20.84
N PRO A 13 -9.37 7.52 -21.86
CA PRO A 13 -9.82 8.90 -21.69
C PRO A 13 -11.14 9.05 -20.92
N THR A 14 -11.70 7.96 -20.40
CA THR A 14 -12.96 7.93 -19.65
C THR A 14 -12.80 7.07 -18.41
N ALA A 15 -12.06 7.57 -17.42
CA ALA A 15 -12.39 7.18 -16.07
C ALA A 15 -13.84 7.64 -15.82
N PRO A 16 -14.73 6.79 -15.28
CA PRO A 16 -16.03 7.26 -14.84
C PRO A 16 -15.81 8.47 -13.91
N PRO A 17 -16.75 9.47 -13.89
CA PRO A 17 -16.59 10.64 -13.06
C PRO A 17 -16.28 10.19 -11.62
N PRO A 18 -15.37 10.88 -10.92
CA PRO A 18 -14.97 10.48 -9.58
C PRO A 18 -16.21 10.33 -8.72
N ARG A 19 -16.43 9.14 -8.16
CA ARG A 19 -17.51 8.91 -7.22
C ARG A 19 -17.19 9.75 -5.98
N LEU A 20 -18.21 10.32 -5.37
CA LEU A 20 -18.06 10.96 -4.07
C LEU A 20 -17.42 9.96 -3.10
N VAL A 21 -16.21 10.26 -2.68
CA VAL A 21 -15.47 9.45 -1.71
C VAL A 21 -15.87 9.94 -0.33
N ALA A 22 -16.44 9.06 0.48
CA ALA A 22 -16.84 9.40 1.85
C ALA A 22 -15.61 9.65 2.72
N SER A 23 -15.77 10.41 3.81
CA SER A 23 -14.73 10.57 4.82
C SER A 23 -14.31 9.23 5.39
N GLY A 24 -12.99 9.01 5.52
CA GLY A 24 -12.41 7.77 6.03
C GLY A 24 -10.93 7.64 5.70
N LEU A 25 -10.28 6.67 6.36
CA LEU A 25 -8.93 6.24 6.02
C LEU A 25 -9.01 5.18 4.91
N TYR A 26 -8.34 5.42 3.80
CA TYR A 26 -8.26 4.51 2.67
C TYR A 26 -6.88 3.87 2.56
N LEU A 27 -6.80 2.55 2.71
CA LEU A 27 -5.58 1.78 2.54
C LEU A 27 -5.46 1.41 1.06
N VAL A 28 -4.60 2.13 0.34
CA VAL A 28 -4.55 2.07 -1.13
C VAL A 28 -3.34 1.28 -1.59
N ALA A 29 -3.60 0.16 -2.27
CA ALA A 29 -2.54 -0.63 -2.90
C ALA A 29 -1.97 0.10 -4.13
N THR A 30 -0.63 0.09 -4.25
CA THR A 30 0.13 0.74 -5.32
C THR A 30 0.82 -0.28 -6.24
N PRO A 31 1.24 0.09 -7.44
CA PRO A 31 1.92 -0.81 -8.36
C PRO A 31 3.19 -1.44 -7.79
N ILE A 32 3.44 -2.70 -8.17
CA ILE A 32 4.62 -3.48 -7.77
C ILE A 32 5.66 -3.65 -8.89
N GLY A 33 5.70 -2.72 -9.84
CA GLY A 33 6.64 -2.72 -10.97
C GLY A 33 6.02 -2.29 -12.30
N ASN A 34 4.68 -2.33 -12.42
CA ASN A 34 4.00 -1.88 -13.62
C ASN A 34 2.92 -0.85 -13.24
N LEU A 35 3.07 0.39 -13.71
CA LEU A 35 2.10 1.45 -13.44
C LEU A 35 0.67 1.08 -13.86
N ARG A 36 0.49 0.27 -14.89
CA ARG A 36 -0.83 -0.14 -15.38
C ARG A 36 -1.63 -1.04 -14.43
N ASP A 37 -0.99 -1.52 -13.36
CA ASP A 37 -1.66 -2.30 -12.32
C ASP A 37 -2.40 -1.42 -11.28
N MET A 38 -2.34 -0.10 -11.41
CA MET A 38 -3.12 0.81 -10.58
C MET A 38 -4.61 0.66 -10.88
N THR A 39 -5.43 0.47 -9.84
CA THR A 39 -6.88 0.33 -10.05
C THR A 39 -7.56 1.69 -10.22
N LEU A 40 -8.65 1.74 -11.01
CA LEU A 40 -9.44 2.96 -11.20
C LEU A 40 -9.93 3.53 -9.87
N ARG A 41 -10.41 2.66 -8.96
CA ARG A 41 -10.87 3.08 -7.64
C ARG A 41 -9.74 3.66 -6.77
N ALA A 42 -8.52 3.16 -6.91
CA ALA A 42 -7.36 3.75 -6.23
C ALA A 42 -7.07 5.17 -6.75
N LEU A 43 -7.18 5.39 -8.06
CA LEU A 43 -7.01 6.72 -8.66
C LEU A 43 -8.11 7.68 -8.18
N ASP A 44 -9.38 7.24 -8.13
CA ASP A 44 -10.50 8.05 -7.62
C ASP A 44 -10.26 8.50 -6.18
N VAL A 45 -9.82 7.57 -5.31
CA VAL A 45 -9.51 7.87 -3.90
C VAL A 45 -8.35 8.83 -3.78
N LEU A 46 -7.25 8.60 -4.51
CA LEU A 46 -6.07 9.46 -4.46
C LEU A 46 -6.35 10.86 -5.01
N ALA A 47 -7.24 10.97 -6.01
CA ALA A 47 -7.67 12.26 -6.54
C ALA A 47 -8.55 13.05 -5.54
N ALA A 48 -9.32 12.34 -4.70
CA ALA A 48 -10.22 12.92 -3.71
C ALA A 48 -9.57 13.12 -2.33
N ALA A 49 -8.36 12.59 -2.11
CA ALA A 49 -7.72 12.63 -0.79
C ALA A 49 -7.25 14.04 -0.41
N ASP A 50 -7.66 14.50 0.77
CA ASP A 50 -7.18 15.74 1.38
C ASP A 50 -5.75 15.60 1.90
N LEU A 51 -5.36 14.35 2.26
CA LEU A 51 -4.02 13.97 2.67
C LEU A 51 -3.71 12.56 2.19
N VAL A 52 -2.48 12.38 1.69
CA VAL A 52 -1.91 11.06 1.42
C VAL A 52 -0.71 10.83 2.33
N LEU A 53 -0.81 9.84 3.20
CA LEU A 53 0.27 9.33 4.03
C LEU A 53 1.09 8.33 3.23
N ALA A 54 2.41 8.51 3.19
CA ALA A 54 3.32 7.72 2.36
C ALA A 54 4.58 7.36 3.13
N GLU A 55 5.13 6.17 2.91
CA GLU A 55 6.41 5.73 3.46
C GLU A 55 7.53 6.63 2.93
N ASP A 56 7.69 6.71 1.61
CA ASP A 56 8.53 7.69 0.93
C ASP A 56 7.68 8.62 0.04
N THR A 57 7.54 9.87 0.47
CA THR A 57 6.78 10.88 -0.27
C THR A 57 7.33 11.16 -1.67
N ARG A 58 8.62 10.88 -1.93
CA ARG A 58 9.25 11.08 -3.25
C ARG A 58 8.79 10.00 -4.24
N VAL A 59 8.65 8.76 -3.76
CA VAL A 59 8.13 7.63 -4.55
C VAL A 59 6.67 7.89 -4.89
N THR A 60 5.87 8.23 -3.89
CA THR A 60 4.45 8.55 -4.06
C THR A 60 4.23 9.77 -4.97
N ALA A 61 5.06 10.83 -4.86
CA ALA A 61 4.95 11.99 -5.74
C ALA A 61 5.18 11.63 -7.21
N LYS A 62 6.15 10.74 -7.50
CA LYS A 62 6.39 10.23 -8.86
C LYS A 62 5.18 9.42 -9.36
N LEU A 63 4.62 8.56 -8.50
CA LEU A 63 3.43 7.78 -8.82
C LEU A 63 2.25 8.70 -9.18
N LEU A 64 1.91 9.66 -8.32
CA LEU A 64 0.82 10.61 -8.56
C LEU A 64 1.04 11.41 -9.84
N SER A 65 2.27 11.89 -10.08
CA SER A 65 2.65 12.63 -11.29
C SER A 65 2.44 11.80 -12.57
N ALA A 66 2.72 10.48 -12.52
CA ALA A 66 2.53 9.59 -13.67
C ALA A 66 1.05 9.48 -14.09
N TYR A 67 0.12 9.70 -13.15
CA TYR A 67 -1.33 9.70 -13.41
C TYR A 67 -1.93 11.12 -13.51
N GLY A 68 -1.11 12.16 -13.49
CA GLY A 68 -1.58 13.56 -13.53
C GLY A 68 -2.29 14.01 -12.25
N LEU A 69 -2.11 13.29 -11.15
CA LEU A 69 -2.73 13.60 -9.85
C LEU A 69 -1.83 14.52 -9.01
N LYS A 70 -2.47 15.30 -8.15
CA LYS A 70 -1.81 16.14 -7.14
C LYS A 70 -2.51 15.92 -5.80
N ALA A 71 -1.72 15.64 -4.76
CA ALA A 71 -2.23 15.52 -3.40
C ALA A 71 -1.23 16.10 -2.40
N LYS A 72 -1.72 16.47 -1.22
CA LYS A 72 -0.86 16.79 -0.10
C LYS A 72 -0.24 15.50 0.42
N LEU A 73 1.09 15.43 0.48
CA LEU A 73 1.83 14.27 0.96
C LEU A 73 2.40 14.54 2.36
N GLU A 74 2.30 13.54 3.23
CA GLU A 74 2.94 13.53 4.53
C GLU A 74 3.62 12.17 4.75
N ARG A 75 4.80 12.22 5.38
CA ARG A 75 5.59 11.02 5.62
C ARG A 75 5.00 10.19 6.75
N CYS A 76 4.91 8.87 6.53
CA CYS A 76 4.45 7.87 7.48
C CYS A 76 5.40 6.68 7.46
N ASP A 77 6.58 6.84 8.05
CA ASP A 77 7.53 5.75 8.31
C ASP A 77 7.48 5.33 9.79
N ASP A 78 8.33 4.40 10.20
CA ASP A 78 8.38 3.89 11.58
C ASP A 78 8.57 4.98 12.64
N HIS A 79 9.30 6.06 12.31
CA HIS A 79 9.57 7.16 13.22
C HIS A 79 8.44 8.19 13.26
N ALA A 80 7.73 8.39 12.14
CA ALA A 80 6.67 9.38 11.99
C ALA A 80 5.27 8.82 12.24
N SER A 81 5.10 7.50 12.31
CA SER A 81 3.81 6.81 12.31
C SER A 81 2.88 7.23 13.46
N ALA A 82 3.40 7.46 14.67
CA ALA A 82 2.58 7.89 15.82
C ALA A 82 1.98 9.29 15.59
N ARG A 83 2.81 10.24 15.12
CA ARG A 83 2.35 11.60 14.80
C ARG A 83 1.40 11.62 13.60
N ALA A 84 1.69 10.81 12.59
CA ALA A 84 0.81 10.66 11.43
C ALA A 84 -0.56 10.09 11.82
N ALA A 85 -0.62 9.18 12.81
CA ALA A 85 -1.86 8.64 13.34
C ALA A 85 -2.73 9.70 14.03
N GLU A 86 -2.12 10.55 14.86
CA GLU A 86 -2.83 11.67 15.53
C GLU A 86 -3.39 12.64 14.48
N GLY A 87 -2.56 13.08 13.53
CA GLY A 87 -2.98 13.98 12.46
C GLY A 87 -4.05 13.38 11.55
N ALA A 88 -3.98 12.07 11.27
CA ALA A 88 -5.03 11.38 10.51
C ALA A 88 -6.37 11.37 11.26
N ILE A 89 -6.37 11.06 12.56
CA ILE A 89 -7.58 11.04 13.39
C ILE A 89 -8.26 12.42 13.44
N GLU A 90 -7.47 13.49 13.61
CA GLU A 90 -8.00 14.86 13.61
C GLU A 90 -8.70 15.21 12.29
N ARG A 91 -8.06 14.90 11.14
CA ARG A 91 -8.61 15.14 9.80
C ARG A 91 -9.87 14.33 9.53
N LEU A 92 -9.86 13.06 9.89
CA LEU A 92 -11.01 12.19 9.73
C LEU A 92 -12.22 12.66 10.56
N ARG A 93 -11.99 13.19 11.77
CA ARG A 93 -13.04 13.83 12.60
C ARG A 93 -13.56 15.13 11.99
N ALA A 94 -12.73 15.83 11.22
CA ALA A 94 -13.14 16.99 10.45
C ALA A 94 -13.90 16.64 9.16
N GLY A 95 -14.08 15.34 8.85
CA GLY A 95 -14.79 14.88 7.66
C GLY A 95 -13.91 14.75 6.41
N GLU A 96 -12.59 14.85 6.56
CA GLU A 96 -11.65 14.74 5.45
C GLU A 96 -11.43 13.29 4.99
N VAL A 97 -10.89 13.13 3.79
CA VAL A 97 -10.47 11.86 3.18
C VAL A 97 -8.96 11.72 3.34
N VAL A 98 -8.51 10.68 4.03
CA VAL A 98 -7.09 10.37 4.20
C VAL A 98 -6.78 9.07 3.47
N ALA A 99 -5.80 9.09 2.57
CA ALA A 99 -5.27 7.88 1.95
C ALA A 99 -3.94 7.49 2.61
N LEU A 100 -3.67 6.19 2.72
CA LEU A 100 -2.39 5.64 3.14
C LEU A 100 -1.90 4.70 2.05
N VAL A 101 -0.69 4.93 1.59
CA VAL A 101 -0.02 4.15 0.55
C VAL A 101 1.32 3.63 1.06
N SER A 102 1.73 2.45 0.57
CA SER A 102 3.11 1.97 0.66
C SER A 102 3.89 2.32 -0.62
N ASP A 103 5.20 2.17 -0.59
CA ASP A 103 6.05 2.41 -1.75
C ASP A 103 5.73 1.45 -2.90
N ALA A 104 5.33 0.21 -2.58
CA ALA A 104 4.88 -0.78 -3.56
C ALA A 104 3.96 -1.84 -2.94
N GLY A 105 2.85 -2.15 -3.59
CA GLY A 105 1.92 -3.20 -3.20
C GLY A 105 0.86 -2.75 -2.20
N THR A 106 0.35 -3.71 -1.44
CA THR A 106 -0.72 -3.50 -0.47
C THR A 106 -0.14 -3.02 0.86
N PRO A 107 -0.57 -1.85 1.37
CA PRO A 107 -0.12 -1.35 2.67
C PRO A 107 -0.50 -2.31 3.80
N MET A 108 0.14 -2.18 4.96
CA MET A 108 -0.03 -3.00 6.17
C MET A 108 0.70 -4.34 6.16
N VAL A 109 1.22 -4.79 5.02
CA VAL A 109 1.93 -6.07 4.90
C VAL A 109 3.43 -5.80 5.06
N ASN A 110 3.93 -5.89 6.28
CA ASN A 110 5.31 -5.51 6.65
C ASN A 110 5.65 -4.03 6.41
N ASP A 111 4.74 -3.16 6.76
CA ASP A 111 4.69 -1.75 6.39
C ASP A 111 4.34 -0.90 7.63
N PRO A 112 4.93 0.28 7.84
CA PRO A 112 4.70 1.15 9.00
C PRO A 112 3.26 1.66 9.14
N GLY A 113 2.47 1.61 8.08
CA GLY A 113 1.05 2.03 8.08
C GLY A 113 0.16 1.33 9.10
N PHE A 114 0.59 0.19 9.64
CA PHE A 114 -0.14 -0.56 10.67
C PHE A 114 -0.47 0.29 11.91
N VAL A 115 0.45 1.16 12.36
CA VAL A 115 0.24 2.02 13.54
C VAL A 115 -0.91 2.99 13.29
N VAL A 116 -0.94 3.62 12.11
CA VAL A 116 -2.00 4.57 11.73
C VAL A 116 -3.35 3.87 11.64
N ALA A 117 -3.43 2.78 10.89
CA ALA A 117 -4.69 2.07 10.70
C ALA A 117 -5.26 1.55 12.03
N ARG A 118 -4.42 0.98 12.89
CA ARG A 118 -4.82 0.52 14.24
C ARG A 118 -5.36 1.66 15.09
N ALA A 119 -4.71 2.83 15.07
CA ALA A 119 -5.14 3.99 15.84
C ALA A 119 -6.49 4.54 15.36
N VAL A 120 -6.69 4.61 14.03
CA VAL A 120 -7.95 5.05 13.41
C VAL A 120 -9.09 4.08 13.75
N ILE A 121 -8.85 2.76 13.67
CA ILE A 121 -9.82 1.72 14.06
C ILE A 121 -10.17 1.86 15.55
N ALA A 122 -9.18 2.04 16.42
CA ALA A 122 -9.39 2.22 17.87
C ALA A 122 -10.18 3.50 18.19
N ALA A 123 -10.07 4.52 17.34
CA ALA A 123 -10.86 5.77 17.45
C ALA A 123 -12.31 5.62 16.94
N GLY A 124 -12.71 4.44 16.44
CA GLY A 124 -14.04 4.18 15.89
C GLY A 124 -14.31 4.86 14.55
N LEU A 125 -13.25 5.26 13.82
CA LEU A 125 -13.37 5.95 12.54
C LEU A 125 -13.32 4.96 11.36
N PRO A 126 -13.95 5.29 10.21
CA PRO A 126 -14.00 4.38 9.07
C PRO A 126 -12.64 4.10 8.47
N VAL A 127 -12.37 2.81 8.16
CA VAL A 127 -11.19 2.36 7.41
C VAL A 127 -11.65 1.52 6.24
N HIS A 128 -11.18 1.86 5.04
CA HIS A 128 -11.60 1.26 3.78
C HIS A 128 -10.40 0.66 3.04
N PRO A 129 -10.39 -0.65 2.74
CA PRO A 129 -9.38 -1.23 1.88
C PRO A 129 -9.69 -0.91 0.41
N ILE A 130 -8.65 -0.52 -0.33
CA ILE A 130 -8.68 -0.42 -1.78
C ILE A 130 -7.81 -1.53 -2.34
N PRO A 131 -8.39 -2.69 -2.72
CA PRO A 131 -7.65 -3.81 -3.27
C PRO A 131 -6.86 -3.44 -4.52
N GLY A 132 -5.71 -4.06 -4.67
CA GLY A 132 -4.84 -3.83 -5.81
C GLY A 132 -3.64 -4.78 -5.82
N PRO A 133 -2.50 -4.37 -6.40
CA PRO A 133 -1.34 -5.19 -6.52
C PRO A 133 -0.80 -5.70 -5.18
N SER A 134 -0.35 -6.95 -5.19
CA SER A 134 0.30 -7.60 -4.05
C SER A 134 1.35 -8.58 -4.55
N SER A 135 2.61 -8.38 -4.17
CA SER A 135 3.72 -9.28 -4.51
C SER A 135 3.53 -10.67 -3.92
N LEU A 136 2.95 -10.76 -2.71
CA LEU A 136 2.58 -12.03 -2.07
C LEU A 136 1.61 -12.83 -2.96
N LEU A 137 0.51 -12.22 -3.38
CA LEU A 137 -0.48 -12.90 -4.22
C LEU A 137 0.06 -13.19 -5.62
N ALA A 138 0.82 -12.26 -6.22
CA ALA A 138 1.44 -12.47 -7.51
C ALA A 138 2.40 -13.68 -7.49
N ALA A 139 3.23 -13.80 -6.45
CA ALA A 139 4.12 -14.94 -6.26
C ALA A 139 3.36 -16.26 -6.12
N LEU A 140 2.30 -16.29 -5.30
CA LEU A 140 1.48 -17.49 -5.10
C LEU A 140 0.81 -17.96 -6.40
N CYS A 141 0.30 -17.04 -7.23
CA CYS A 141 -0.34 -17.36 -8.49
C CYS A 141 0.56 -18.10 -9.48
N ILE A 142 1.88 -17.83 -9.46
CA ILE A 142 2.83 -18.41 -10.40
C ILE A 142 3.70 -19.51 -9.79
N ALA A 143 3.63 -19.73 -8.47
CA ALA A 143 4.47 -20.69 -7.76
C ALA A 143 4.16 -22.15 -8.09
N GLY A 144 2.94 -22.46 -8.53
CA GLY A 144 2.49 -23.84 -8.76
C GLY A 144 2.42 -24.69 -7.49
N LEU A 145 2.38 -24.05 -6.31
CA LEU A 145 2.27 -24.68 -5.00
C LEU A 145 0.85 -24.59 -4.46
N PRO A 146 0.41 -25.49 -3.56
CA PRO A 146 -0.88 -25.39 -2.89
C PRO A 146 -1.00 -24.04 -2.14
N ALA A 147 -2.12 -23.34 -2.34
CA ALA A 147 -2.37 -22.02 -1.74
C ALA A 147 -3.56 -22.02 -0.76
N ASP A 148 -4.04 -23.20 -0.34
CA ASP A 148 -5.08 -23.39 0.66
C ASP A 148 -4.63 -23.00 2.07
N ARG A 149 -3.32 -23.11 2.34
CA ARG A 149 -2.68 -22.67 3.58
C ARG A 149 -1.35 -22.01 3.27
N VAL A 150 -1.24 -20.73 3.60
CA VAL A 150 -0.04 -19.92 3.32
C VAL A 150 0.45 -19.30 4.64
N LEU A 151 1.75 -19.39 4.88
CA LEU A 151 2.44 -18.65 5.90
C LEU A 151 3.33 -17.60 5.24
N PHE A 152 2.94 -16.33 5.36
CA PHE A 152 3.79 -15.20 5.01
C PHE A 152 4.66 -14.86 6.22
N ALA A 153 5.97 -15.05 6.09
CA ALA A 153 6.94 -14.87 7.17
C ALA A 153 7.77 -13.56 7.03
N GLY A 154 7.33 -12.64 6.17
CA GLY A 154 7.97 -11.34 5.98
C GLY A 154 9.33 -11.43 5.28
N PHE A 155 10.25 -10.53 5.64
CA PHE A 155 11.60 -10.47 5.06
C PHE A 155 12.57 -11.37 5.80
N LEU A 156 13.36 -12.14 5.04
CA LEU A 156 14.43 -12.90 5.62
C LEU A 156 15.57 -11.98 6.09
N PRO A 157 16.19 -12.27 7.27
CA PRO A 157 17.34 -11.51 7.73
C PRO A 157 18.49 -11.51 6.72
N ALA A 158 19.14 -10.36 6.53
CA ALA A 158 20.27 -10.23 5.60
C ALA A 158 21.50 -11.05 6.07
N LYS A 159 21.72 -11.16 7.39
CA LYS A 159 22.84 -11.93 7.97
C LYS A 159 22.57 -13.43 7.84
N SER A 160 23.51 -14.19 7.28
CA SER A 160 23.38 -15.63 6.97
C SER A 160 23.00 -16.49 8.18
N GLY A 161 23.59 -16.25 9.35
CA GLY A 161 23.27 -16.99 10.58
C GLY A 161 21.82 -16.76 11.05
N ALA A 162 21.38 -15.49 11.10
CA ALA A 162 20.01 -15.14 11.46
C ALA A 162 19.00 -15.67 10.42
N ARG A 163 19.34 -15.60 9.13
CA ARG A 163 18.50 -16.15 8.05
C ARG A 163 18.33 -17.66 8.18
N ARG A 164 19.41 -18.39 8.49
CA ARG A 164 19.34 -19.84 8.73
C ARG A 164 18.46 -20.17 9.93
N ALA A 165 18.59 -19.44 11.04
CA ALA A 165 17.74 -19.61 12.22
C ALA A 165 16.26 -19.38 11.89
N ALA A 166 15.92 -18.30 11.19
CA ALA A 166 14.55 -18.00 10.78
C ALA A 166 13.96 -19.09 9.86
N LEU A 167 14.74 -19.64 8.95
CA LEU A 167 14.31 -20.76 8.10
C LEU A 167 14.13 -22.06 8.89
N GLU A 168 14.98 -22.30 9.89
CA GLU A 168 14.86 -23.48 10.75
C GLU A 168 13.58 -23.45 11.60
N GLU A 169 13.17 -22.28 12.08
CA GLU A 169 11.92 -22.11 12.85
C GLU A 169 10.68 -22.58 12.07
N VAL A 170 10.68 -22.42 10.76
CA VAL A 170 9.54 -22.77 9.90
C VAL A 170 9.76 -24.06 9.09
N ARG A 171 10.88 -24.77 9.31
CA ARG A 171 11.27 -25.97 8.54
C ARG A 171 10.21 -27.09 8.54
N THR A 172 9.46 -27.21 9.62
CA THR A 172 8.40 -28.23 9.77
C THR A 172 7.02 -27.74 9.40
N ALA A 173 6.89 -26.49 8.94
CA ALA A 173 5.63 -25.94 8.50
C ALA A 173 5.07 -26.73 7.31
N ARG A 174 3.78 -27.02 7.33
CA ARG A 174 3.09 -27.75 6.25
C ARG A 174 2.39 -26.82 5.25
N GLN A 175 2.45 -25.54 5.51
CA GLN A 175 1.92 -24.48 4.68
C GLN A 175 2.88 -24.12 3.55
N THR A 176 2.39 -23.55 2.48
CA THR A 176 3.23 -22.86 1.51
C THR A 176 3.83 -21.63 2.19
N LEU A 177 5.16 -21.56 2.22
CA LEU A 177 5.90 -20.47 2.84
C LEU A 177 6.21 -19.40 1.82
N VAL A 178 5.99 -18.13 2.19
CA VAL A 178 6.37 -16.98 1.37
C VAL A 178 7.25 -16.04 2.20
N PHE A 179 8.39 -15.67 1.64
CA PHE A 179 9.35 -14.72 2.18
C PHE A 179 9.64 -13.64 1.14
N PHE A 180 10.09 -12.48 1.61
CA PHE A 180 10.65 -11.41 0.80
C PHE A 180 12.13 -11.18 1.15
#